data_76df64cb6b954dcd6a8e7a83b85cf428
#
_entry.id   76df64cb6b954dcd6a8e7a83b85cf428
#
_cell.length_a   1.000
_cell.length_b   1.000
_cell.length_c   1.000
_cell.angle_alpha   90.00
_cell.angle_beta   90.00
_cell.angle_gamma   90.00
#
_symmetry.space_group_name_H-M   'P 1'
#
loop_
_entity.id
_entity.type
_entity.pdbx_description
1 polymer ?
#
loop_
_entity_poly.entity_id
_entity_poly.type
_entity_poly.pdbx_seq_one_letter_code
_entity_poly.pdbx_strand_id
1 'polypeptide(L)'
;MGGDVFGNGMLLSDRIRLVAAFNHLHIFVDPEPDAAASFAERKRLFETPGSSWEDYSAELISEGGGVFSRAAKWIPVSPQMQARLGIRETRLPPNELSSALLQAPVDMLWNGGIGTYVKAAGETHDDVGDKSNDAVRIDSHQLQCGVLGEGGNLGSTLPRKHIGP
;
A
#
# COMPACT_ATOMS: atom_id res chain seq x y z
N MET A 1 -0.87 -2.07 14.47
CA MET A 1 -1.74 -2.49 13.41
C MET A 1 -2.08 -3.93 13.61
N GLY A 2 -3.23 -4.19 14.17
CA GLY A 2 -3.77 -5.51 14.16
C GLY A 2 -4.14 -5.81 12.71
N GLY A 3 -3.23 -6.13 11.95
CA GLY A 3 -3.66 -6.24 10.68
C GLY A 3 -3.32 -7.51 10.08
N ASP A 4 -3.95 -7.69 9.25
CA ASP A 4 -3.99 -8.50 8.13
C ASP A 4 -2.82 -8.13 7.20
N VAL A 5 -1.61 -8.34 7.68
CA VAL A 5 -0.39 -7.95 6.96
C VAL A 5 -0.30 -8.64 5.60
N PHE A 6 -0.75 -9.89 5.53
CA PHE A 6 -0.83 -10.66 4.29
C PHE A 6 -2.26 -10.87 3.84
N GLY A 7 -3.18 -10.45 4.64
CA GLY A 7 -4.57 -10.14 4.42
C GLY A 7 -5.55 -11.28 4.26
N ASN A 8 -6.40 -11.47 5.24
CA ASN A 8 -7.61 -12.25 5.04
C ASN A 8 -8.35 -11.78 3.77
N GLY A 9 -8.52 -10.47 3.59
CA GLY A 9 -9.15 -9.90 2.41
C GLY A 9 -8.40 -10.23 1.12
N MET A 10 -7.08 -10.11 1.12
CA MET A 10 -6.26 -10.41 -0.05
C MET A 10 -6.17 -11.90 -0.39
N LEU A 11 -6.39 -12.78 0.59
CA LEU A 11 -6.39 -14.25 0.38
C LEU A 11 -7.76 -14.79 -0.08
N LEU A 12 -8.78 -13.96 -0.20
CA LEU A 12 -10.08 -14.38 -0.75
C LEU A 12 -10.06 -14.57 -2.28
N SER A 13 -9.01 -14.11 -2.95
CA SER A 13 -8.85 -14.25 -4.39
C SER A 13 -7.39 -14.54 -4.76
N ASP A 14 -7.19 -15.53 -5.62
CA ASP A 14 -5.91 -15.88 -6.23
C ASP A 14 -5.58 -15.04 -7.48
N ARG A 15 -6.46 -14.09 -7.83
CA ARG A 15 -6.33 -13.23 -9.02
C ARG A 15 -5.67 -11.89 -8.73
N ILE A 16 -5.46 -11.58 -7.45
CA ILE A 16 -4.89 -10.28 -7.06
C ILE A 16 -3.41 -10.21 -7.44
N ARG A 17 -3.08 -9.25 -8.28
CA ARG A 17 -1.70 -8.84 -8.60
C ARG A 17 -1.30 -7.76 -7.61
N LEU A 18 -0.67 -8.15 -6.51
CA LEU A 18 -0.27 -7.22 -5.45
C LEU A 18 0.97 -6.43 -5.87
N VAL A 19 0.76 -5.23 -6.38
CA VAL A 19 1.83 -4.34 -6.84
C VAL A 19 2.61 -3.72 -5.69
N ALA A 20 1.93 -3.35 -4.62
CA ALA A 20 2.59 -2.77 -3.45
C ALA A 20 1.75 -2.96 -2.19
N ALA A 21 2.42 -2.94 -1.06
CA ALA A 21 1.80 -2.86 0.25
C ALA A 21 2.74 -2.14 1.23
N PHE A 22 2.20 -1.51 2.25
CA PHE A 22 3.02 -0.99 3.34
C PHE A 22 2.32 -1.13 4.69
N ASN A 23 3.11 -1.24 5.71
CA ASN A 23 2.67 -1.22 7.10
C ASN A 23 3.55 -0.26 7.92
N HIS A 24 3.57 -0.38 9.24
CA HIS A 24 4.37 0.47 10.13
C HIS A 24 5.89 0.20 10.06
N LEU A 25 6.32 -0.94 9.52
CA LEU A 25 7.71 -1.37 9.45
C LEU A 25 8.28 -1.38 8.04
N HIS A 26 7.50 -1.86 7.07
CA HIS A 26 7.99 -2.18 5.74
C HIS A 26 7.14 -1.59 4.62
N ILE A 27 7.79 -1.44 3.48
CA ILE A 27 7.16 -1.14 2.19
C ILE A 27 7.57 -2.27 1.24
N PHE A 28 6.58 -3.00 0.73
CA PHE A 28 6.71 -4.03 -0.29
C PHE A 28 6.34 -3.43 -1.64
N VAL A 29 7.15 -3.67 -2.65
CA VAL A 29 6.83 -3.30 -4.04
C VAL A 29 7.19 -4.44 -4.97
N ASP A 30 6.26 -4.84 -5.81
CA ASP A 30 6.45 -5.78 -6.90
C ASP A 30 5.87 -5.15 -8.18
N PRO A 31 6.71 -4.60 -9.06
CA PRO A 31 6.24 -3.87 -10.23
C PRO A 31 5.41 -4.71 -11.20
N GLU A 32 5.71 -6.00 -11.31
CA GLU A 32 5.03 -6.91 -12.21
C GLU A 32 4.75 -8.29 -11.56
N PRO A 33 3.84 -8.32 -10.56
CA PRO A 33 3.62 -9.52 -9.76
C PRO A 33 2.99 -10.66 -10.57
N ASP A 34 3.50 -11.87 -10.38
CA ASP A 34 2.77 -13.09 -10.72
C ASP A 34 1.67 -13.34 -9.69
N ALA A 35 0.41 -13.39 -10.12
CA ALA A 35 -0.71 -13.50 -9.20
C ALA A 35 -0.70 -14.81 -8.40
N ALA A 36 -0.36 -15.93 -9.03
CA ALA A 36 -0.38 -17.24 -8.38
C ALA A 36 0.77 -17.40 -7.39
N ALA A 37 1.98 -17.00 -7.79
CA ALA A 37 3.16 -17.03 -6.92
C ALA A 37 2.98 -16.09 -5.72
N SER A 38 2.53 -14.86 -5.96
CA SER A 38 2.23 -13.88 -4.90
C SER A 38 1.15 -14.37 -3.93
N PHE A 39 0.09 -15.01 -4.44
CA PHE A 39 -0.95 -15.59 -3.59
C PHE A 39 -0.40 -16.71 -2.70
N ALA A 40 0.34 -17.65 -3.28
CA ALA A 40 0.92 -18.77 -2.54
C ALA A 40 1.88 -18.29 -1.45
N GLU A 41 2.72 -17.32 -1.75
CA GLU A 41 3.68 -16.76 -0.78
C GLU A 41 2.98 -15.99 0.34
N ARG A 42 2.00 -15.14 0.04
CA ARG A 42 1.21 -14.45 1.05
C ARG A 42 0.44 -15.41 1.96
N LYS A 43 -0.09 -16.51 1.39
CA LYS A 43 -0.74 -17.57 2.16
C LYS A 43 0.24 -18.25 3.11
N ARG A 44 1.43 -18.61 2.63
CA ARG A 44 2.51 -19.19 3.45
C ARG A 44 2.85 -18.26 4.63
N LEU A 45 3.03 -16.97 4.38
CA LEU A 45 3.35 -16.00 5.41
C LEU A 45 2.19 -15.80 6.40
N PHE A 46 0.96 -15.76 5.91
CA PHE A 46 -0.23 -15.66 6.75
C PHE A 46 -0.36 -16.85 7.73
N GLU A 47 -0.04 -18.05 7.25
CA GLU A 47 -0.09 -19.28 8.04
C GLU A 47 1.15 -19.45 8.95
N THR A 48 2.18 -18.61 8.81
CA THR A 48 3.41 -18.65 9.61
C THR A 48 3.35 -17.64 10.75
N PRO A 49 3.22 -18.07 12.02
CA PRO A 49 3.15 -17.15 13.14
C PRO A 49 4.40 -16.26 13.25
N GLY A 50 4.18 -14.96 13.45
CA GLY A 50 5.25 -13.99 13.63
C GLY A 50 5.97 -13.55 12.35
N SER A 51 5.52 -14.00 11.19
CA SER A 51 6.10 -13.57 9.91
C SER A 51 5.87 -12.08 9.63
N SER A 52 6.74 -11.51 8.84
CA SER A 52 6.72 -10.14 8.38
C SER A 52 6.95 -10.05 6.86
N TRP A 53 6.92 -8.84 6.30
CA TRP A 53 7.29 -8.66 4.89
C TRP A 53 8.75 -9.01 4.59
N GLU A 54 9.64 -8.97 5.58
CA GLU A 54 11.04 -9.39 5.42
C GLU A 54 11.20 -10.89 5.12
N ASP A 55 10.20 -11.69 5.52
CA ASP A 55 10.17 -13.13 5.27
C ASP A 55 9.62 -13.50 3.89
N TYR A 56 9.19 -12.50 3.10
CA TYR A 56 8.74 -12.69 1.73
C TYR A 56 9.93 -13.09 0.84
N SER A 57 9.78 -14.18 0.08
CA SER A 57 10.85 -14.67 -0.81
C SER A 57 11.19 -13.64 -1.88
N ALA A 58 12.42 -13.13 -1.84
CA ALA A 58 12.89 -12.15 -2.83
C ALA A 58 12.89 -12.69 -4.27
N GLU A 59 13.02 -14.00 -4.43
CA GLU A 59 13.01 -14.67 -5.73
C GLU A 59 11.63 -14.64 -6.41
N LEU A 60 10.57 -14.39 -5.64
CA LEU A 60 9.20 -14.30 -6.16
C LEU A 60 8.80 -12.86 -6.48
N ILE A 61 9.64 -11.88 -6.17
CA ILE A 61 9.41 -10.48 -6.50
C ILE A 61 9.98 -10.21 -7.88
N SER A 62 9.23 -9.56 -8.74
CA SER A 62 9.69 -9.22 -10.09
C SER A 62 10.87 -8.26 -10.07
N GLU A 63 11.58 -8.19 -11.19
CA GLU A 63 12.77 -7.34 -11.34
C GLU A 63 12.49 -5.89 -10.94
N GLY A 64 13.39 -5.33 -10.15
CA GLY A 64 13.30 -3.97 -9.65
C GLY A 64 12.39 -3.76 -8.44
N GLY A 65 11.67 -4.78 -8.01
CA GLY A 65 10.89 -4.76 -6.78
C GLY A 65 11.71 -5.13 -5.54
N GLY A 66 11.07 -5.15 -4.38
CA GLY A 66 11.71 -5.51 -3.12
C GLY A 66 10.89 -5.18 -1.89
N VAL A 67 11.47 -5.53 -0.75
CA VAL A 67 10.97 -5.15 0.58
C VAL A 67 11.94 -4.14 1.20
N PHE A 68 11.40 -3.02 1.64
CA PHE A 68 12.19 -1.90 2.15
C PHE A 68 11.77 -1.55 3.57
N SER A 69 12.76 -1.27 4.42
CA SER A 69 12.50 -0.80 5.79
C SER A 69 12.03 0.66 5.79
N ARG A 70 10.99 0.95 6.55
CA ARG A 70 10.55 2.33 6.80
C ARG A 70 11.49 3.13 7.70
N ALA A 71 12.45 2.47 8.34
CA ALA A 71 13.53 3.12 9.09
C ALA A 71 14.70 3.56 8.19
N ALA A 72 14.71 3.18 6.92
CA ALA A 72 15.74 3.61 5.97
C ALA A 72 15.70 5.13 5.76
N LYS A 73 16.87 5.74 5.53
CA LYS A 73 16.92 7.16 5.16
C LYS A 73 16.40 7.41 3.75
N TRP A 74 16.72 6.51 2.84
CA TRP A 74 16.35 6.56 1.43
C TRP A 74 16.07 5.15 0.93
N ILE A 75 15.09 5.03 0.06
CA ILE A 75 14.76 3.82 -0.67
C ILE A 75 15.08 4.07 -2.14
N PRO A 76 15.90 3.20 -2.79
CA PRO A 76 16.13 3.28 -4.22
C PRO A 76 14.84 2.97 -4.97
N VAL A 77 14.54 3.74 -6.01
CA VAL A 77 13.40 3.53 -6.90
C VAL A 77 13.94 3.05 -8.24
N SER A 78 13.69 1.80 -8.56
CA SER A 78 14.14 1.18 -9.80
C SER A 78 13.39 1.74 -11.03
N PRO A 79 13.93 1.60 -12.24
CA PRO A 79 13.20 1.96 -13.45
C PRO A 79 11.84 1.26 -13.58
N GLN A 80 11.74 0.00 -13.13
CA GLN A 80 10.49 -0.77 -13.12
C GLN A 80 9.48 -0.17 -12.16
N MET A 81 9.91 0.19 -10.94
CA MET A 81 9.06 0.92 -9.98
C MET A 81 8.61 2.26 -10.54
N GLN A 82 9.54 3.03 -11.16
CA GLN A 82 9.21 4.31 -11.78
C GLN A 82 8.10 4.16 -12.83
N ALA A 83 8.26 3.21 -13.72
CA ALA A 83 7.30 2.94 -14.80
C ALA A 83 5.93 2.48 -14.24
N ARG A 84 5.94 1.59 -13.24
CA ARG A 84 4.71 1.00 -12.69
C ARG A 84 3.92 1.97 -11.83
N LEU A 85 4.61 2.80 -11.06
CA LEU A 85 4.00 3.67 -10.03
C LEU A 85 3.88 5.13 -10.48
N GLY A 86 4.42 5.49 -11.64
CA GLY A 86 4.42 6.88 -12.12
C GLY A 86 5.39 7.79 -11.35
N ILE A 87 6.42 7.23 -10.72
CA ILE A 87 7.43 7.95 -9.94
C ILE A 87 8.55 8.41 -10.89
N ARG A 88 9.06 9.63 -10.70
CA ARG A 88 10.18 10.16 -11.52
C ARG A 88 11.52 10.08 -10.81
N GLU A 89 11.50 10.10 -9.49
CA GLU A 89 12.66 10.09 -8.63
C GLU A 89 13.34 8.72 -8.67
N THR A 90 14.68 8.72 -8.55
CA THR A 90 15.48 7.48 -8.46
C THR A 90 15.67 6.99 -7.03
N ARG A 91 15.25 7.79 -6.06
CA ARG A 91 15.22 7.45 -4.63
C ARG A 91 14.23 8.36 -3.91
N LEU A 92 13.58 7.84 -2.89
CA LEU A 92 12.64 8.57 -2.04
C LEU A 92 12.83 8.23 -0.57
N PRO A 93 12.55 9.16 0.36
CA PRO A 93 12.34 8.81 1.76
C PRO A 93 11.15 7.85 1.90
N PRO A 94 11.11 6.97 2.91
CA PRO A 94 10.02 6.00 3.07
C PRO A 94 8.61 6.59 3.09
N ASN A 95 8.41 7.74 3.74
CA ASN A 95 7.09 8.37 3.80
C ASN A 95 6.65 8.91 2.43
N GLU A 96 7.58 9.47 1.66
CA GLU A 96 7.29 9.96 0.30
C GLU A 96 7.00 8.80 -0.65
N LEU A 97 7.73 7.67 -0.52
CA LEU A 97 7.39 6.47 -1.29
C LEU A 97 6.00 5.96 -0.92
N SER A 98 5.65 5.87 0.37
CA SER A 98 4.31 5.47 0.81
C SER A 98 3.23 6.40 0.25
N SER A 99 3.46 7.71 0.25
CA SER A 99 2.55 8.70 -0.37
C SER A 99 2.42 8.49 -1.88
N ALA A 100 3.52 8.18 -2.57
CA ALA A 100 3.50 7.87 -4.01
C ALA A 100 2.73 6.57 -4.30
N LEU A 101 2.82 5.55 -3.43
CA LEU A 101 2.05 4.32 -3.56
C LEU A 101 0.53 4.56 -3.45
N LEU A 102 0.11 5.48 -2.58
CA LEU A 102 -1.31 5.86 -2.48
C LEU A 102 -1.83 6.55 -3.75
N GLN A 103 -0.94 7.14 -4.53
CA GLN A 103 -1.25 7.84 -5.78
C GLN A 103 -1.04 6.97 -7.03
N ALA A 104 -0.59 5.73 -6.85
CA ALA A 104 -0.25 4.87 -7.98
C ALA A 104 -1.47 4.56 -8.87
N PRO A 105 -1.29 4.50 -10.20
CA PRO A 105 -2.34 4.15 -11.15
C PRO A 105 -2.60 2.64 -11.14
N VAL A 106 -3.36 2.18 -10.15
CA VAL A 106 -3.75 0.78 -9.95
C VAL A 106 -5.27 0.62 -10.04
N ASP A 107 -5.74 -0.60 -10.22
CA ASP A 107 -7.18 -0.86 -10.28
C ASP A 107 -7.85 -0.63 -8.93
N MET A 108 -7.18 -1.05 -7.85
CA MET A 108 -7.71 -0.94 -6.48
C MET A 108 -6.63 -0.49 -5.49
N LEU A 109 -7.00 0.46 -4.64
CA LEU A 109 -6.30 0.78 -3.40
C LEU A 109 -7.12 0.22 -2.23
N TRP A 110 -6.51 -0.66 -1.43
CA TRP A 110 -7.15 -1.26 -0.27
C TRP A 110 -6.53 -0.77 1.03
N ASN A 111 -7.33 -0.13 1.87
CA ASN A 111 -6.93 0.24 3.21
C ASN A 111 -7.40 -0.81 4.22
N GLY A 112 -6.53 -1.74 4.57
CA GLY A 112 -6.83 -2.86 5.48
C GLY A 112 -6.43 -2.63 6.94
N GLY A 113 -5.93 -1.46 7.28
CA GLY A 113 -5.38 -1.18 8.61
C GLY A 113 -5.92 0.08 9.27
N ILE A 114 -5.32 0.42 10.42
CA ILE A 114 -5.62 1.64 11.17
C ILE A 114 -4.86 2.81 10.55
N GLY A 115 -5.48 3.94 10.47
CA GLY A 115 -4.93 5.20 9.99
C GLY A 115 -5.75 5.82 8.86
N THR A 116 -5.72 7.13 8.78
CA THR A 116 -6.40 7.89 7.74
C THR A 116 -5.38 8.35 6.71
N TYR A 117 -5.41 7.75 5.55
CA TYR A 117 -4.41 7.94 4.48
C TYR A 117 -4.90 8.82 3.34
N VAL A 118 -6.21 9.00 3.21
CA VAL A 118 -6.80 9.84 2.17
C VAL A 118 -7.76 10.82 2.83
N LYS A 119 -7.54 12.11 2.66
CA LYS A 119 -8.43 13.14 3.19
C LYS A 119 -9.25 13.81 2.08
N ALA A 120 -10.39 14.39 2.43
CA ALA A 120 -11.14 15.21 1.52
C ALA A 120 -10.34 16.50 1.16
N ALA A 121 -10.50 16.99 -0.06
CA ALA A 121 -9.72 18.10 -0.57
C ALA A 121 -9.90 19.43 0.22
N GLY A 122 -10.99 19.56 0.96
CA GLY A 122 -11.27 20.73 1.80
C GLY A 122 -10.77 20.63 3.24
N GLU A 123 -10.22 19.49 3.64
CA GLU A 123 -9.74 19.26 5.00
C GLU A 123 -8.25 19.54 5.12
N THR A 124 -7.85 20.00 6.31
CA THR A 124 -6.45 20.08 6.72
C THR A 124 -6.02 18.79 7.42
N HIS A 125 -4.72 18.59 7.64
CA HIS A 125 -4.24 17.47 8.45
C HIS A 125 -4.74 17.53 9.89
N ASP A 126 -4.89 18.73 10.45
CA ASP A 126 -5.41 18.94 11.80
C ASP A 126 -6.89 18.53 11.91
N ASP A 127 -7.69 18.79 10.89
CA ASP A 127 -9.10 18.37 10.84
C ASP A 127 -9.24 16.84 10.89
N VAL A 128 -8.33 16.13 10.26
CA VAL A 128 -8.30 14.65 10.27
C VAL A 128 -7.92 14.09 11.64
N GLY A 129 -7.02 14.77 12.37
CA GLY A 129 -6.64 14.42 13.73
C GLY A 129 -5.73 13.18 13.88
N ASP A 130 -5.22 12.63 12.79
CA ASP A 130 -4.29 11.49 12.77
C ASP A 130 -2.88 11.96 12.41
N LYS A 131 -2.18 12.56 13.37
CA LYS A 131 -0.85 13.16 13.18
C LYS A 131 0.23 12.16 12.75
N SER A 132 0.10 10.90 13.12
CA SER A 132 1.09 9.87 12.79
C SER A 132 1.19 9.60 11.28
N ASN A 133 0.14 9.90 10.53
CA ASN A 133 0.08 9.67 9.10
C ASN A 133 0.13 10.94 8.24
N ASP A 134 0.33 12.12 8.84
CA ASP A 134 0.37 13.40 8.11
C ASP A 134 1.40 13.40 6.96
N ALA A 135 2.57 12.83 7.20
CA ALA A 135 3.65 12.76 6.21
C ALA A 135 3.39 11.77 5.05
N VAL A 136 2.37 10.93 5.17
CA VAL A 136 2.01 9.93 4.15
C VAL A 136 0.69 10.28 3.48
N ARG A 137 -0.21 10.93 4.21
CA ARG A 137 -1.58 11.23 3.79
C ARG A 137 -1.63 12.09 2.54
N ILE A 138 -2.50 11.69 1.62
CA ILE A 138 -2.77 12.39 0.37
C ILE A 138 -4.17 13.02 0.35
N ASP A 139 -4.37 13.95 -0.57
CA ASP A 139 -5.68 14.49 -0.89
C ASP A 139 -6.43 13.55 -1.85
N SER A 140 -7.74 13.50 -1.72
CA SER A 140 -8.60 12.64 -2.54
C SER A 140 -8.46 12.89 -4.06
N HIS A 141 -8.18 14.11 -4.47
CA HIS A 141 -7.98 14.42 -5.88
C HIS A 141 -6.67 13.87 -6.48
N GLN A 142 -5.75 13.41 -5.62
CA GLN A 142 -4.50 12.77 -6.04
C GLN A 142 -4.66 11.27 -6.30
N LEU A 143 -5.81 10.68 -5.94
CA LEU A 143 -6.08 9.27 -6.21
C LEU A 143 -6.16 9.01 -7.72
N GLN A 144 -5.44 7.99 -8.16
CA GLN A 144 -5.47 7.52 -9.55
C GLN A 144 -5.99 6.07 -9.65
N CYS A 145 -6.36 5.46 -8.53
CA CYS A 145 -6.94 4.12 -8.52
C CYS A 145 -8.38 4.12 -9.03
N GLY A 146 -8.81 3.02 -9.65
CA GLY A 146 -10.19 2.85 -10.10
C GLY A 146 -11.18 2.65 -8.96
N VAL A 147 -10.75 1.99 -7.89
CA VAL A 147 -11.57 1.69 -6.70
C VAL A 147 -10.77 1.93 -5.43
N LEU A 148 -11.38 2.61 -4.47
CA LEU A 148 -10.89 2.70 -3.10
C LEU A 148 -11.73 1.79 -2.20
N GLY A 149 -11.09 0.77 -1.62
CA GLY A 149 -11.71 -0.16 -0.67
C GLY A 149 -11.21 0.07 0.75
N GLU A 150 -12.08 -0.08 1.72
CA GLU A 150 -11.77 0.09 3.14
C GLU A 150 -12.21 -1.13 3.94
N GLY A 151 -11.26 -1.79 4.58
CA GLY A 151 -11.46 -2.86 5.56
C GLY A 151 -11.08 -2.43 6.98
N GLY A 152 -10.54 -1.23 7.14
CA GLY A 152 -10.16 -0.63 8.43
C GLY A 152 -11.15 0.42 8.91
N ASN A 153 -10.83 1.06 10.04
CA ASN A 153 -11.59 2.18 10.58
C ASN A 153 -11.05 3.48 10.01
N LEU A 154 -11.89 4.22 9.26
CA LEU A 154 -11.59 5.57 8.75
C LEU A 154 -10.25 5.68 7.99
N GLY A 155 -10.05 4.85 6.98
CA GLY A 155 -8.91 4.97 6.08
C GLY A 155 -8.99 6.20 5.18
N SER A 156 -10.20 6.70 4.96
CA SER A 156 -10.46 7.96 4.27
C SER A 156 -11.53 8.79 4.98
N THR A 157 -11.44 10.11 4.85
CA THR A 157 -12.48 11.05 5.32
C THR A 157 -13.47 11.39 4.20
N LEU A 158 -13.40 10.70 3.07
CA LEU A 158 -14.29 10.92 1.94
C LEU A 158 -15.75 10.67 2.36
N PRO A 159 -16.68 11.59 2.04
CA PRO A 159 -18.09 11.34 2.28
C PRO A 159 -18.50 10.07 1.54
N ARG A 160 -19.03 9.08 2.27
CA ARG A 160 -19.61 7.87 1.67
C ARG A 160 -20.70 8.32 0.72
N LYS A 161 -20.52 8.14 -0.57
CA LYS A 161 -21.66 8.20 -1.48
C LYS A 161 -22.59 7.09 -1.05
N HIS A 162 -23.74 7.45 -0.47
CA HIS A 162 -24.87 6.53 -0.35
C HIS A 162 -25.20 6.08 -1.78
N ILE A 163 -24.80 4.87 -2.10
CA ILE A 163 -25.42 4.14 -3.19
C ILE A 163 -26.80 3.81 -2.60
N GLY A 164 -27.78 4.60 -2.94
CA GLY A 164 -29.17 4.36 -2.54
C GLY A 164 -29.65 3.00 -3.07
N PRO A 165 -30.73 2.47 -2.48
CA PRO A 165 -31.26 1.17 -2.83
C PRO A 165 -31.69 1.07 -4.28
#